data_0da1b6f30b2cfa91b21d548777cd2387
#
_entry.id   0da1b6f30b2cfa91b21d548777cd2387
#
_cell.length_a   1.000
_cell.length_b   1.000
_cell.length_c   1.000
_cell.angle_alpha   90.00
_cell.angle_beta   90.00
_cell.angle_gamma   90.00
#
_symmetry.space_group_name_H-M   'P 1'
#
loop_
_entity.id
_entity.type
_entity.pdbx_description
1 polymer ?
#
loop_
_entity_poly.entity_id
_entity_poly.type
_entity_poly.pdbx_seq_one_letter_code
_entity_poly.pdbx_strand_id
1 'polypeptide(L)'
;MTYTSNEKWQRYEQALLEVLGCDQFPPSETASTYQLLIIPVFHAPCCLRLTLTDQDGELSVALLVDRYADLFDAVWRERLPEDVRPNRFAKRACLEDSVYLPAPQAAILRQQLATLEPATLQDIDLAARDGVSLRCDCWEGSTPHTFRMRSPTAQAAPRHAALCQLFFEMTRAHIRDPQVEEYLAVLERSFHELLRPAL
;
A
#
# COMPACT_ATOMS: atom_id res chain seq x y z
N MET A 1 -2.81 25.64 -15.35
CA MET A 1 -3.64 25.32 -14.14
C MET A 1 -2.73 25.10 -12.97
N THR A 2 -3.01 25.71 -11.83
CA THR A 2 -2.21 25.49 -10.60
C THR A 2 -2.99 24.57 -9.69
N TYR A 3 -2.46 23.38 -9.41
CA TYR A 3 -3.11 22.40 -8.53
C TYR A 3 -2.98 22.78 -7.05
N THR A 4 -3.98 22.48 -6.26
CA THR A 4 -3.91 22.55 -4.79
C THR A 4 -2.95 21.49 -4.24
N SER A 5 -2.50 21.63 -3.00
CA SER A 5 -1.61 20.66 -2.36
C SER A 5 -2.24 19.27 -2.28
N ASN A 6 -3.56 19.19 -2.06
CA ASN A 6 -4.28 17.91 -2.02
C ASN A 6 -4.35 17.24 -3.40
N GLU A 7 -4.64 18.02 -4.46
CA GLU A 7 -4.64 17.50 -5.83
C GLU A 7 -3.25 17.00 -6.25
N LYS A 8 -2.19 17.72 -5.89
CA LYS A 8 -0.81 17.28 -6.14
C LYS A 8 -0.49 15.98 -5.42
N TRP A 9 -0.95 15.82 -4.19
CA TRP A 9 -0.75 14.59 -3.44
C TRP A 9 -1.50 13.40 -4.08
N GLN A 10 -2.75 13.58 -4.47
CA GLN A 10 -3.52 12.54 -5.17
C GLN A 10 -2.88 12.14 -6.50
N ARG A 11 -2.36 13.09 -7.25
CA ARG A 11 -1.60 12.81 -8.49
C ARG A 11 -0.32 12.03 -8.21
N TYR A 12 0.37 12.33 -7.14
CA TYR A 12 1.56 11.59 -6.73
C TYR A 12 1.24 10.15 -6.34
N GLU A 13 0.20 9.93 -5.54
CA GLU A 13 -0.30 8.59 -5.22
C GLU A 13 -0.64 7.80 -6.50
N GLN A 14 -1.35 8.42 -7.43
CA GLN A 14 -1.72 7.78 -8.69
C GLN A 14 -0.48 7.45 -9.54
N ALA A 15 0.46 8.38 -9.66
CA ALA A 15 1.70 8.15 -10.38
C ALA A 15 2.55 7.02 -9.75
N LEU A 16 2.57 6.91 -8.41
CA LEU A 16 3.20 5.80 -7.71
C LEU A 16 2.56 4.46 -8.05
N LEU A 17 1.22 4.38 -8.02
CA LEU A 17 0.51 3.16 -8.37
C LEU A 17 0.81 2.71 -9.81
N GLU A 18 0.85 3.64 -10.76
CA GLU A 18 1.19 3.36 -12.15
C GLU A 18 2.65 2.87 -12.30
N VAL A 19 3.59 3.51 -11.59
CA VAL A 19 5.02 3.11 -11.61
C VAL A 19 5.22 1.74 -10.98
N LEU A 20 4.50 1.44 -9.91
CA LEU A 20 4.53 0.16 -9.21
C LEU A 20 3.70 -0.94 -9.93
N GLY A 21 3.07 -0.65 -11.07
CA GLY A 21 2.18 -1.59 -11.76
C GLY A 21 0.92 -1.95 -10.96
N CYS A 22 0.55 -1.08 -10.03
CA CYS A 22 -0.51 -1.31 -9.05
C CYS A 22 -1.77 -0.46 -9.32
N ASP A 23 -1.85 0.22 -10.46
CA ASP A 23 -2.97 1.07 -10.86
C ASP A 23 -4.15 0.31 -11.48
N GLN A 24 -3.90 -0.92 -11.92
CA GLN A 24 -4.91 -1.76 -12.55
C GLN A 24 -5.36 -2.88 -11.62
N PHE A 25 -6.67 -3.00 -11.49
CA PHE A 25 -7.31 -4.09 -10.77
C PHE A 25 -8.14 -4.86 -11.77
N PRO A 26 -7.91 -6.16 -11.91
CA PRO A 26 -8.84 -6.97 -12.66
C PRO A 26 -10.18 -6.96 -11.88
N PRO A 27 -11.25 -6.43 -12.46
CA PRO A 27 -12.57 -6.60 -11.86
C PRO A 27 -12.85 -8.10 -11.83
N SER A 28 -12.93 -8.67 -10.66
CA SER A 28 -13.30 -10.06 -10.47
C SER A 28 -14.51 -10.10 -9.56
N GLU A 29 -15.60 -10.67 -10.05
CA GLU A 29 -16.78 -10.90 -9.21
C GLU A 29 -16.52 -12.00 -8.15
N THR A 30 -15.43 -12.75 -8.31
CA THR A 30 -15.11 -13.92 -7.47
C THR A 30 -13.88 -13.71 -6.58
N ALA A 31 -13.24 -12.54 -6.62
CA ALA A 31 -12.09 -12.25 -5.80
C ALA A 31 -12.24 -10.92 -5.08
N SER A 32 -11.77 -10.88 -3.84
CA SER A 32 -11.57 -9.64 -3.09
C SER A 32 -10.11 -9.21 -3.20
N THR A 33 -9.86 -7.95 -3.49
CA THR A 33 -8.51 -7.41 -3.57
C THR A 33 -8.35 -6.27 -2.58
N TYR A 34 -7.27 -6.30 -1.84
CA TYR A 34 -6.88 -5.27 -0.88
C TYR A 34 -5.47 -4.81 -1.23
N GLN A 35 -5.28 -3.50 -1.30
CA GLN A 35 -4.00 -2.93 -1.65
C GLN A 35 -3.62 -1.84 -0.65
N LEU A 36 -2.39 -1.91 -0.15
CA LEU A 36 -1.81 -0.93 0.75
C LEU A 36 -0.60 -0.26 0.09
N LEU A 37 -0.79 0.99 -0.36
CA LEU A 37 0.30 1.85 -0.80
C LEU A 37 0.90 2.56 0.41
N ILE A 38 2.21 2.38 0.60
CA ILE A 38 2.99 2.90 1.71
C ILE A 38 3.92 3.98 1.17
N ILE A 39 3.78 5.20 1.68
CA ILE A 39 4.56 6.37 1.27
C ILE A 39 5.27 6.95 2.50
N PRO A 40 6.45 6.43 2.86
CA PRO A 40 7.25 6.98 3.94
C PRO A 40 7.89 8.31 3.53
N VAL A 41 8.10 9.21 4.49
CA VAL A 41 8.70 10.54 4.20
C VAL A 41 10.15 10.41 3.69
N PHE A 42 10.93 9.46 4.23
CA PHE A 42 12.37 9.35 3.96
C PHE A 42 12.80 8.02 3.31
N HIS A 43 11.85 7.18 2.93
CA HIS A 43 12.14 5.87 2.37
C HIS A 43 11.38 5.64 1.07
N ALA A 44 11.78 4.62 0.33
CA ALA A 44 11.14 4.24 -0.92
C ALA A 44 9.65 3.89 -0.72
N PRO A 45 8.75 4.30 -1.62
CA PRO A 45 7.37 3.85 -1.61
C PRO A 45 7.26 2.36 -1.95
N CYS A 46 6.25 1.72 -1.35
CA CYS A 46 5.97 0.30 -1.55
C CYS A 46 4.46 0.08 -1.69
N CYS A 47 4.07 -0.88 -2.49
CA CYS A 47 2.70 -1.35 -2.61
C CYS A 47 2.63 -2.82 -2.22
N LEU A 48 1.78 -3.16 -1.26
CA LEU A 48 1.44 -4.51 -0.87
C LEU A 48 0.03 -4.81 -1.38
N ARG A 49 -0.15 -5.90 -2.12
CA ARG A 49 -1.45 -6.29 -2.66
C ARG A 49 -1.77 -7.72 -2.24
N LEU A 50 -2.97 -7.91 -1.74
CA LEU A 50 -3.55 -9.20 -1.39
C LEU A 50 -4.79 -9.43 -2.23
N THR A 51 -4.80 -10.47 -3.04
CA THR A 51 -5.96 -10.93 -3.79
C THR A 51 -6.42 -12.28 -3.20
N LEU A 52 -7.69 -12.39 -2.84
CA LEU A 52 -8.28 -13.59 -2.25
C LEU A 52 -9.46 -14.04 -3.09
N THR A 53 -9.43 -15.29 -3.49
CA THR A 53 -10.57 -16.01 -4.09
C THR A 53 -11.28 -16.86 -3.03
N ASP A 54 -12.33 -17.56 -3.38
CA ASP A 54 -12.99 -18.52 -2.47
C ASP A 54 -12.08 -19.68 -2.07
N GLN A 55 -11.08 -20.01 -2.88
CA GLN A 55 -10.25 -21.20 -2.70
C GLN A 55 -8.80 -20.90 -2.31
N ASP A 56 -8.25 -19.77 -2.73
CA ASP A 56 -6.82 -19.45 -2.58
C ASP A 56 -6.58 -17.95 -2.49
N GLY A 57 -5.34 -17.53 -2.60
CA GLY A 57 -4.97 -16.13 -2.68
C GLY A 57 -3.58 -15.92 -3.26
N GLU A 58 -3.27 -14.65 -3.48
CA GLU A 58 -1.95 -14.17 -3.89
C GLU A 58 -1.59 -12.92 -3.08
N LEU A 59 -0.39 -12.92 -2.54
CA LEU A 59 0.23 -11.73 -1.94
C LEU A 59 1.34 -11.26 -2.86
N SER A 60 1.30 -10.01 -3.27
CA SER A 60 2.37 -9.38 -4.05
C SER A 60 2.90 -8.14 -3.36
N VAL A 61 4.17 -7.84 -3.62
CA VAL A 61 4.87 -6.64 -3.20
C VAL A 61 5.51 -5.98 -4.42
N ALA A 62 5.38 -4.66 -4.51
CA ALA A 62 6.10 -3.84 -5.45
C ALA A 62 6.80 -2.72 -4.68
N LEU A 63 8.13 -2.65 -4.78
CA LEU A 63 8.97 -1.69 -4.07
C LEU A 63 9.70 -0.80 -5.09
N LEU A 64 9.56 0.50 -4.98
CA LEU A 64 10.30 1.46 -5.80
C LEU A 64 11.70 1.66 -5.20
N VAL A 65 12.69 0.97 -5.74
CA VAL A 65 14.04 0.89 -5.17
C VAL A 65 14.88 2.14 -5.47
N ASP A 66 14.60 2.82 -6.60
CA ASP A 66 15.40 3.95 -7.08
C ASP A 66 14.52 5.10 -7.59
N ARG A 67 15.05 6.34 -7.51
CA ARG A 67 14.47 7.54 -8.14
C ARG A 67 13.07 7.98 -7.66
N TYR A 68 12.62 7.53 -6.50
CA TYR A 68 11.32 7.99 -5.96
C TYR A 68 11.27 9.50 -5.71
N ALA A 69 12.41 10.11 -5.36
CA ALA A 69 12.53 11.55 -5.20
C ALA A 69 12.32 12.30 -6.51
N ASP A 70 12.77 11.74 -7.64
CA ASP A 70 12.59 12.31 -8.97
C ASP A 70 11.11 12.32 -9.37
N LEU A 71 10.37 11.25 -9.05
CA LEU A 71 8.94 11.17 -9.31
C LEU A 71 8.15 12.20 -8.47
N PHE A 72 8.47 12.30 -7.18
CA PHE A 72 7.88 13.31 -6.30
C PHE A 72 8.11 14.73 -6.85
N ASP A 73 9.35 15.07 -7.17
CA ASP A 73 9.74 16.37 -7.73
C ASP A 73 9.02 16.66 -9.05
N ALA A 74 8.91 15.67 -9.93
CA ALA A 74 8.26 15.81 -11.22
C ALA A 74 6.76 16.14 -11.08
N VAL A 75 6.06 15.45 -10.18
CA VAL A 75 4.64 15.72 -9.90
C VAL A 75 4.46 17.05 -9.18
N TRP A 76 5.29 17.32 -8.15
CA TRP A 76 5.14 18.52 -7.31
C TRP A 76 5.44 19.81 -8.05
N ARG A 77 6.41 19.77 -8.97
CA ARG A 77 6.78 20.92 -9.81
C ARG A 77 5.99 21.03 -11.11
N GLU A 78 4.94 20.21 -11.26
CA GLU A 78 4.07 20.20 -12.45
C GLU A 78 4.85 19.98 -13.76
N ARG A 79 5.97 19.23 -13.69
CA ARG A 79 6.83 18.92 -14.82
C ARG A 79 6.39 17.65 -15.59
N LEU A 80 5.41 16.92 -15.08
CA LEU A 80 4.78 15.82 -15.80
C LEU A 80 3.68 16.43 -16.68
N PRO A 81 3.84 16.48 -18.01
CA PRO A 81 2.72 16.76 -18.91
C PRO A 81 1.61 15.74 -18.67
N GLU A 82 0.35 16.14 -18.89
CA GLU A 82 -0.82 15.27 -18.68
C GLU A 82 -0.77 13.97 -19.50
N ASP A 83 0.00 13.96 -20.61
CA ASP A 83 0.18 12.87 -21.55
C ASP A 83 1.46 12.01 -21.30
N VAL A 84 2.35 12.44 -20.39
CA VAL A 84 3.53 11.65 -20.03
C VAL A 84 3.13 10.60 -19.00
N ARG A 85 2.85 9.41 -19.50
CA ARG A 85 2.65 8.23 -18.64
C ARG A 85 3.91 8.00 -17.81
N PRO A 86 3.76 7.75 -16.49
CA PRO A 86 4.86 7.43 -15.56
C PRO A 86 5.73 6.24 -15.99
N ASN A 87 5.28 5.44 -16.95
CA ASN A 87 5.98 4.29 -17.52
C ASN A 87 7.45 4.52 -17.93
N ARG A 88 7.88 5.77 -18.14
CA ARG A 88 9.32 6.07 -18.36
C ARG A 88 10.16 5.93 -17.09
N PHE A 89 9.54 6.02 -15.92
CA PHE A 89 10.20 5.84 -14.62
C PHE A 89 10.17 4.36 -14.18
N ALA A 90 9.19 3.57 -14.65
CA ALA A 90 8.78 2.31 -14.05
C ALA A 90 9.69 1.10 -14.31
N LYS A 91 10.22 0.92 -15.51
CA LYS A 91 10.73 -0.41 -15.89
C LYS A 91 12.09 -0.82 -15.32
N ARG A 92 12.81 0.06 -14.60
CA ARG A 92 14.17 -0.23 -14.11
C ARG A 92 14.37 -0.08 -12.60
N ALA A 93 13.36 0.37 -11.88
CA ALA A 93 13.51 0.79 -10.50
C ALA A 93 12.56 0.07 -9.53
N CYS A 94 11.72 -0.85 -9.99
CA CYS A 94 10.81 -1.60 -9.15
C CYS A 94 11.31 -3.02 -8.93
N LEU A 95 11.35 -3.43 -7.67
CA LEU A 95 11.42 -4.81 -7.25
C LEU A 95 9.98 -5.31 -7.11
N GLU A 96 9.69 -6.42 -7.77
CA GLU A 96 8.39 -7.08 -7.67
C GLU A 96 8.59 -8.53 -7.24
N ASP A 97 7.80 -8.98 -6.27
CA ASP A 97 7.75 -10.36 -5.84
C ASP A 97 6.31 -10.75 -5.50
N SER A 98 5.97 -12.02 -5.66
CA SER A 98 4.64 -12.52 -5.32
C SER A 98 4.68 -13.96 -4.82
N VAL A 99 3.71 -14.31 -3.99
CA VAL A 99 3.57 -15.65 -3.45
C VAL A 99 2.13 -16.11 -3.48
N TYR A 100 1.95 -17.36 -3.88
CA TYR A 100 0.67 -18.05 -3.81
C TYR A 100 0.32 -18.44 -2.36
N LEU A 101 -0.90 -18.17 -1.95
CA LEU A 101 -1.43 -18.48 -0.63
C LEU A 101 -2.45 -19.63 -0.76
N PRO A 102 -2.16 -20.82 -0.24
CA PRO A 102 -3.07 -21.96 -0.33
C PRO A 102 -4.35 -21.75 0.49
N ALA A 103 -5.38 -22.51 0.17
CA ALA A 103 -6.74 -22.39 0.73
C ALA A 103 -6.81 -22.19 2.26
N PRO A 104 -6.06 -22.92 3.10
CA PRO A 104 -6.13 -22.72 4.56
C PRO A 104 -5.65 -21.33 4.98
N GLN A 105 -4.59 -20.80 4.36
CA GLN A 105 -4.06 -19.48 4.65
C GLN A 105 -5.00 -18.39 4.14
N ALA A 106 -5.50 -18.52 2.91
CA ALA A 106 -6.48 -17.60 2.36
C ALA A 106 -7.77 -17.54 3.21
N ALA A 107 -8.22 -18.67 3.76
CA ALA A 107 -9.38 -18.70 4.66
C ALA A 107 -9.15 -17.93 5.97
N ILE A 108 -7.97 -18.07 6.59
CA ILE A 108 -7.61 -17.32 7.79
C ILE A 108 -7.60 -15.82 7.50
N LEU A 109 -7.00 -15.42 6.37
CA LEU A 109 -6.92 -14.01 5.98
C LEU A 109 -8.30 -13.41 5.69
N ARG A 110 -9.18 -14.15 5.01
CA ARG A 110 -10.58 -13.70 4.83
C ARG A 110 -11.28 -13.47 6.16
N GLN A 111 -11.09 -14.35 7.13
CA GLN A 111 -11.70 -14.20 8.46
C GLN A 111 -11.15 -12.96 9.20
N GLN A 112 -9.84 -12.74 9.14
CA GLN A 112 -9.21 -11.55 9.74
C GLN A 112 -9.70 -10.27 9.07
N LEU A 113 -9.74 -10.21 7.75
CA LEU A 113 -10.25 -9.05 7.00
C LEU A 113 -11.74 -8.82 7.25
N ALA A 114 -12.55 -9.87 7.31
CA ALA A 114 -13.96 -9.76 7.68
C ALA A 114 -14.15 -9.14 9.07
N THR A 115 -13.26 -9.41 10.03
CA THR A 115 -13.27 -8.80 11.36
C THR A 115 -12.83 -7.33 11.33
N LEU A 116 -11.90 -6.98 10.46
CA LEU A 116 -11.40 -5.62 10.30
C LEU A 116 -12.33 -4.73 9.48
N GLU A 117 -13.19 -5.34 8.63
CA GLU A 117 -14.14 -4.65 7.74
C GLU A 117 -13.50 -3.45 6.99
N PRO A 118 -12.45 -3.67 6.17
CA PRO A 118 -11.70 -2.57 5.54
C PRO A 118 -12.56 -1.63 4.71
N ALA A 119 -13.60 -2.16 4.06
CA ALA A 119 -14.53 -1.37 3.26
C ALA A 119 -15.39 -0.36 4.06
N THR A 120 -15.35 -0.40 5.39
CA THR A 120 -16.04 0.55 6.27
C THR A 120 -15.12 1.60 6.90
N LEU A 121 -13.80 1.47 6.69
CA LEU A 121 -12.83 2.40 7.28
C LEU A 121 -12.89 3.76 6.56
N GLN A 122 -12.65 4.82 7.30
CA GLN A 122 -12.66 6.19 6.81
C GLN A 122 -11.25 6.80 6.85
N ASP A 123 -11.07 7.90 6.14
CA ASP A 123 -9.82 8.66 6.18
C ASP A 123 -9.46 9.05 7.62
N ILE A 124 -8.17 8.88 7.97
CA ILE A 124 -7.61 9.30 9.26
C ILE A 124 -6.33 10.10 9.03
N ASP A 125 -6.29 11.31 9.54
CA ASP A 125 -5.09 12.15 9.57
C ASP A 125 -4.66 12.38 11.04
N LEU A 126 -3.71 11.57 11.50
CA LEU A 126 -3.07 11.79 12.78
C LEU A 126 -1.82 12.65 12.55
N ALA A 127 -1.77 13.80 13.21
CA ALA A 127 -0.66 14.71 13.11
C ALA A 127 0.65 14.05 13.59
N ALA A 128 1.50 13.66 12.67
CA ALA A 128 2.83 13.13 12.93
C ALA A 128 3.87 13.95 12.17
N ARG A 129 4.98 14.30 12.83
CA ARG A 129 6.04 15.13 12.25
C ARG A 129 6.77 14.42 11.12
N ASP A 130 7.11 13.15 11.34
CA ASP A 130 7.86 12.29 10.41
C ASP A 130 7.07 10.99 10.19
N GLY A 131 5.91 11.13 9.56
CA GLY A 131 4.96 10.05 9.46
C GLY A 131 5.06 9.26 8.16
N VAL A 132 4.28 8.20 8.11
CA VAL A 132 4.00 7.45 6.89
C VAL A 132 2.59 7.81 6.42
N SER A 133 2.46 8.14 5.14
CA SER A 133 1.17 8.23 4.48
C SER A 133 0.84 6.89 3.85
N LEU A 134 -0.38 6.44 4.08
CA LEU A 134 -0.88 5.16 3.62
C LEU A 134 -2.17 5.39 2.85
N ARG A 135 -2.31 4.72 1.72
CA ARG A 135 -3.57 4.62 0.99
C ARG A 135 -3.96 3.16 0.93
N CYS A 136 -5.16 2.84 1.35
CA CYS A 136 -5.72 1.52 1.20
C CYS A 136 -6.86 1.54 0.18
N ASP A 137 -6.76 0.67 -0.80
CA ASP A 137 -7.80 0.44 -1.78
C ASP A 137 -8.36 -0.97 -1.56
N CYS A 138 -9.68 -1.10 -1.44
CA CYS A 138 -10.39 -2.34 -1.20
C CYS A 138 -11.40 -2.58 -2.32
N TRP A 139 -11.42 -3.79 -2.86
CA TRP A 139 -12.42 -4.26 -3.83
C TRP A 139 -13.06 -5.53 -3.29
N GLU A 140 -14.24 -5.38 -2.76
CA GLU A 140 -15.11 -6.49 -2.37
C GLU A 140 -16.30 -6.49 -3.33
N GLY A 141 -16.25 -7.35 -4.35
CA GLY A 141 -17.19 -7.31 -5.47
C GLY A 141 -16.92 -6.16 -6.43
N SER A 142 -17.97 -5.47 -6.89
CA SER A 142 -17.89 -4.44 -7.94
C SER A 142 -17.61 -3.01 -7.44
N THR A 143 -17.68 -2.77 -6.15
CA THR A 143 -17.58 -1.42 -5.59
C THR A 143 -16.21 -1.19 -4.96
N PRO A 144 -15.37 -0.32 -5.54
CA PRO A 144 -14.12 0.06 -4.90
C PRO A 144 -14.39 0.96 -3.69
N HIS A 145 -13.62 0.76 -2.63
CA HIS A 145 -13.55 1.66 -1.49
C HIS A 145 -12.10 2.06 -1.26
N THR A 146 -11.85 3.35 -1.12
CA THR A 146 -10.51 3.90 -0.87
C THR A 146 -10.53 4.75 0.37
N PHE A 147 -9.56 4.57 1.24
CA PHE A 147 -9.34 5.44 2.38
C PHE A 147 -7.84 5.70 2.59
N ARG A 148 -7.55 6.81 3.24
CA ARG A 148 -6.20 7.26 3.54
C ARG A 148 -5.97 7.30 5.03
N MET A 149 -4.74 7.01 5.42
CA MET A 149 -4.31 7.05 6.82
C MET A 149 -2.95 7.72 6.88
N ARG A 150 -2.75 8.49 7.94
CA ARG A 150 -1.44 9.03 8.25
C ARG A 150 -1.03 8.57 9.62
N SER A 151 0.06 7.77 9.68
CA SER A 151 0.65 7.24 10.91
C SER A 151 -0.39 6.65 11.89
N PRO A 152 -1.27 5.72 11.48
CA PRO A 152 -2.26 5.14 12.37
C PRO A 152 -1.55 4.39 13.50
N THR A 153 -2.04 4.54 14.73
CA THR A 153 -1.52 3.81 15.90
C THR A 153 -2.60 2.93 16.49
N ALA A 154 -2.21 1.86 17.17
CA ALA A 154 -3.16 0.96 17.83
C ALA A 154 -4.06 1.68 18.85
N GLN A 155 -3.57 2.76 19.46
CA GLN A 155 -4.34 3.55 20.44
C GLN A 155 -5.35 4.49 19.75
N ALA A 156 -4.95 5.19 18.70
CA ALA A 156 -5.77 6.23 18.09
C ALA A 156 -6.67 5.70 16.96
N ALA A 157 -6.22 4.65 16.27
CA ALA A 157 -6.89 4.07 15.10
C ALA A 157 -6.69 2.54 15.07
N PRO A 158 -7.25 1.79 16.02
CA PRO A 158 -6.90 0.37 16.22
C PRO A 158 -7.18 -0.51 14.99
N ARG A 159 -8.30 -0.30 14.29
CA ARG A 159 -8.62 -1.11 13.09
C ARG A 159 -7.68 -0.81 11.92
N HIS A 160 -7.31 0.46 11.71
CA HIS A 160 -6.35 0.87 10.68
C HIS A 160 -4.95 0.33 10.99
N ALA A 161 -4.50 0.43 12.23
CA ALA A 161 -3.22 -0.12 12.66
C ALA A 161 -3.19 -1.65 12.52
N ALA A 162 -4.25 -2.35 12.89
CA ALA A 162 -4.37 -3.79 12.75
C ALA A 162 -4.35 -4.24 11.27
N LEU A 163 -4.98 -3.47 10.38
CA LEU A 163 -4.92 -3.75 8.94
C LEU A 163 -3.48 -3.60 8.40
N CYS A 164 -2.78 -2.52 8.76
CA CYS A 164 -1.38 -2.34 8.38
C CYS A 164 -0.51 -3.49 8.92
N GLN A 165 -0.67 -3.83 10.20
CA GLN A 165 0.05 -4.93 10.84
C GLN A 165 -0.18 -6.26 10.11
N LEU A 166 -1.41 -6.57 9.73
CA LEU A 166 -1.75 -7.76 8.96
C LEU A 166 -0.94 -7.82 7.66
N PHE A 167 -0.87 -6.75 6.88
CA PHE A 167 -0.09 -6.70 5.65
C PHE A 167 1.41 -6.91 5.91
N PHE A 168 1.97 -6.26 6.93
CA PHE A 168 3.39 -6.42 7.28
C PHE A 168 3.73 -7.85 7.73
N GLU A 169 2.91 -8.44 8.60
CA GLU A 169 3.10 -9.81 9.09
C GLU A 169 3.03 -10.82 7.94
N MET A 170 2.05 -10.67 7.05
CA MET A 170 1.93 -11.53 5.87
C MET A 170 3.14 -11.41 4.94
N THR A 171 3.56 -10.18 4.64
CA THR A 171 4.71 -9.97 3.77
C THR A 171 5.95 -10.62 4.35
N ARG A 172 6.21 -10.48 5.64
CA ARG A 172 7.31 -11.17 6.30
C ARG A 172 7.21 -12.69 6.32
N ALA A 173 6.00 -13.18 6.53
CA ALA A 173 5.80 -14.62 6.60
C ALA A 173 6.04 -15.32 5.26
N HIS A 174 5.78 -14.63 4.16
CA HIS A 174 5.68 -15.26 2.85
C HIS A 174 6.66 -14.74 1.79
N ILE A 175 6.96 -13.46 1.77
CA ILE A 175 7.94 -12.86 0.84
C ILE A 175 9.34 -13.07 1.40
N ARG A 176 10.25 -13.61 0.60
CA ARG A 176 11.61 -13.97 1.01
C ARG A 176 12.69 -13.20 0.28
N ASP A 177 12.32 -12.18 -0.48
CA ASP A 177 13.30 -11.32 -1.11
C ASP A 177 14.08 -10.51 -0.06
N PRO A 178 15.43 -10.57 -0.04
CA PRO A 178 16.24 -9.90 0.98
C PRO A 178 16.09 -8.37 0.99
N GLN A 179 15.79 -7.75 -0.16
CA GLN A 179 15.59 -6.30 -0.24
C GLN A 179 14.24 -5.90 0.38
N VAL A 180 13.21 -6.74 0.22
CA VAL A 180 11.92 -6.54 0.89
C VAL A 180 12.07 -6.72 2.40
N GLU A 181 12.79 -7.75 2.85
CA GLU A 181 13.04 -7.98 4.28
C GLU A 181 13.81 -6.79 4.91
N GLU A 182 14.85 -6.30 4.25
CA GLU A 182 15.59 -5.12 4.68
C GLU A 182 14.70 -3.87 4.73
N TYR A 183 13.89 -3.65 3.70
CA TYR A 183 12.96 -2.54 3.64
C TYR A 183 11.95 -2.56 4.78
N LEU A 184 11.32 -3.70 5.05
CA LEU A 184 10.38 -3.85 6.16
C LEU A 184 11.07 -3.60 7.51
N ALA A 185 12.29 -4.08 7.70
CA ALA A 185 13.06 -3.83 8.92
C ALA A 185 13.39 -2.33 9.11
N VAL A 186 13.62 -1.59 8.02
CA VAL A 186 13.80 -0.13 8.06
C VAL A 186 12.51 0.56 8.45
N LEU A 187 11.39 0.19 7.83
CA LEU A 187 10.07 0.75 8.17
C LEU A 187 9.71 0.52 9.63
N GLU A 188 9.98 -0.66 10.17
CA GLU A 188 9.71 -0.95 11.58
C GLU A 188 10.50 -0.08 12.55
N ARG A 189 11.78 0.12 12.28
CA ARG A 189 12.60 1.01 13.11
C ARG A 189 12.10 2.45 13.06
N SER A 190 11.64 2.89 11.90
CA SER A 190 11.16 4.26 11.68
C SER A 190 9.74 4.49 12.19
N PHE A 191 8.90 3.44 12.16
CA PHE A 191 7.47 3.51 12.47
C PHE A 191 7.05 2.47 13.52
N HIS A 192 7.92 2.24 14.53
CA HIS A 192 7.71 1.21 15.54
C HIS A 192 6.38 1.32 16.29
N GLU A 193 5.80 2.52 16.42
CA GLU A 193 4.50 2.72 17.04
C GLU A 193 3.34 2.25 16.16
N LEU A 194 3.51 2.33 14.83
CA LEU A 194 2.54 1.83 13.87
C LEU A 194 2.44 0.30 13.91
N LEU A 195 3.59 -0.37 14.12
CA LEU A 195 3.74 -1.81 13.98
C LEU A 195 3.77 -2.56 15.32
N ARG A 196 3.63 -1.86 16.45
CA ARG A 196 3.48 -2.52 17.76
C ARG A 196 2.09 -3.13 17.89
N PRO A 197 2.00 -4.42 18.24
CA PRO A 197 0.72 -5.00 18.61
C PRO A 197 0.12 -4.20 19.79
N ALA A 198 -1.19 -4.02 19.78
CA ALA A 198 -1.90 -3.56 20.96
C ALA A 198 -1.71 -4.61 22.06
N LEU A 199 -1.06 -4.24 23.17
CA LEU A 199 -0.90 -5.09 24.35
C LEU A 199 -2.25 -5.33 25.02
#